data_dc372c195e73da04f24f26591c98af63
#
_entry.id   dc372c195e73da04f24f26591c98af63
#
_cell.length_a   1.000
_cell.length_b   1.000
_cell.length_c   1.000
_cell.angle_alpha   90.00
_cell.angle_beta   90.00
_cell.angle_gamma   90.00
#
_symmetry.space_group_name_H-M   'P 1'
#
loop_
_entity.id
_entity.type
_entity.pdbx_description
1 polymer ?
#
loop_
_entity_poly.entity_id
_entity_poly.type
_entity_poly.pdbx_seq_one_letter_code
_entity_poly.pdbx_strand_id
1 'polypeptide(L)'
;MHTNVRKKLVSIIYVIGSISAGKSSLTEILAKDLNSTPYYEDVDNGLIKGMLEHFYSAGAESRKQVSAMLQVAFLTVRYQQLKKAIVEENAVLDSNLVSDYILARNIYERGEMDEDAYNVYMTLNQEMQSNVNGSPFNGFPDLVVYIDIDEEAEIDSIQSRGRKMEDVRKDPKLVDYYHSVNRAYKRWYNGFYQAPVVRIDRSQYDFVNNLSDRNTVLNMIEQKLVDLGKLTQDEFDKIKAKRDKEV
;
A
#
# COMPACT_ATOMS: atom_id res chain seq x y z
N MET A 1 16.41 31.04 28.48
CA MET A 1 15.58 29.84 28.32
C MET A 1 15.48 29.54 26.84
N HIS A 2 16.29 28.63 26.30
CA HIS A 2 16.13 28.13 24.93
C HIS A 2 15.06 27.05 25.01
N THR A 3 13.85 27.39 24.59
CA THR A 3 12.83 26.40 24.26
C THR A 3 13.35 25.57 23.09
N ASN A 4 13.88 24.39 23.38
CA ASN A 4 14.12 23.36 22.40
C ASN A 4 12.74 22.98 21.81
N VAL A 5 12.34 23.68 20.74
CA VAL A 5 11.25 23.21 19.90
C VAL A 5 11.78 21.91 19.27
N ARG A 6 11.45 20.77 19.89
CA ARG A 6 11.71 19.45 19.28
C ARG A 6 11.07 19.47 17.90
N LYS A 7 11.89 19.39 16.88
CA LYS A 7 11.42 19.23 15.51
C LYS A 7 10.62 17.92 15.49
N LYS A 8 9.30 18.00 15.34
CA LYS A 8 8.43 16.83 15.24
C LYS A 8 8.97 15.97 14.10
N LEU A 9 9.22 14.71 14.36
CA LEU A 9 9.75 13.78 13.37
C LEU A 9 8.66 13.49 12.35
N VAL A 10 8.87 13.88 11.11
CA VAL A 10 7.95 13.59 10.00
C VAL A 10 8.16 12.15 9.56
N SER A 11 7.07 11.41 9.43
CA SER A 11 7.10 10.01 9.01
C SER A 11 6.14 9.77 7.85
N ILE A 12 6.65 9.21 6.77
CA ILE A 12 5.86 8.69 5.66
C ILE A 12 5.89 7.16 5.75
N ILE A 13 4.73 6.56 5.95
CA ILE A 13 4.59 5.11 6.07
C ILE A 13 3.77 4.58 4.89
N TYR A 14 4.30 3.59 4.18
CA TYR A 14 3.56 2.87 3.15
C TYR A 14 3.03 1.56 3.71
N VAL A 15 1.73 1.31 3.53
CA VAL A 15 1.12 0.00 3.77
C VAL A 15 0.98 -0.69 2.42
N ILE A 16 1.69 -1.80 2.25
CA ILE A 16 1.82 -2.53 0.98
C ILE A 16 1.33 -3.97 1.19
N GLY A 17 0.73 -4.54 0.19
CA GLY A 17 0.26 -5.93 0.20
C GLY A 17 -0.64 -6.21 -1.00
N SER A 18 -0.92 -7.47 -1.23
CA SER A 18 -1.75 -7.91 -2.34
C SER A 18 -3.21 -7.44 -2.22
N ILE A 19 -4.02 -7.80 -3.18
CA ILE A 19 -5.44 -7.40 -3.23
C ILE A 19 -6.18 -7.99 -2.02
N SER A 20 -6.98 -7.16 -1.35
CA SER A 20 -7.76 -7.58 -0.16
C SER A 20 -6.94 -8.07 1.06
N ALA A 21 -5.63 -7.80 1.11
CA ALA A 21 -4.77 -8.18 2.25
C ALA A 21 -5.08 -7.43 3.56
N GLY A 22 -5.92 -6.38 3.52
CA GLY A 22 -6.28 -5.59 4.70
C GLY A 22 -5.53 -4.27 4.82
N LYS A 23 -4.94 -3.78 3.72
CA LYS A 23 -4.18 -2.51 3.68
C LYS A 23 -4.97 -1.32 4.24
N SER A 24 -6.17 -1.10 3.73
CA SER A 24 -6.99 0.07 4.14
C SER A 24 -7.36 0.02 5.62
N SER A 25 -7.69 -1.17 6.13
CA SER A 25 -7.99 -1.37 7.56
C SER A 25 -6.75 -1.07 8.42
N LEU A 26 -5.58 -1.56 8.03
CA LEU A 26 -4.35 -1.29 8.79
C LEU A 26 -3.95 0.18 8.69
N THR A 27 -4.11 0.80 7.52
CA THR A 27 -3.85 2.24 7.31
C THR A 27 -4.71 3.09 8.24
N GLU A 28 -6.01 2.80 8.35
CA GLU A 28 -6.93 3.51 9.25
C GLU A 28 -6.51 3.37 10.72
N ILE A 29 -6.28 2.12 11.16
CA ILE A 29 -5.95 1.80 12.54
C ILE A 29 -4.62 2.46 12.93
N LEU A 30 -3.59 2.29 12.11
CA LEU A 30 -2.25 2.84 12.36
C LEU A 30 -2.24 4.37 12.33
N ALA A 31 -2.95 4.98 11.37
CA ALA A 31 -3.02 6.43 11.29
C ALA A 31 -3.73 7.04 12.51
N LYS A 32 -4.80 6.41 13.00
CA LYS A 32 -5.51 6.82 14.22
C LYS A 32 -4.57 6.76 15.44
N ASP A 33 -3.80 5.69 15.57
CA ASP A 33 -2.91 5.47 16.71
C ASP A 33 -1.74 6.46 16.73
N LEU A 34 -1.13 6.69 15.58
CA LEU A 34 -0.02 7.64 15.41
C LEU A 34 -0.47 9.10 15.31
N ASN A 35 -1.78 9.39 15.34
CA ASN A 35 -2.33 10.71 15.04
C ASN A 35 -1.79 11.28 13.72
N SER A 36 -1.82 10.43 12.67
CA SER A 36 -1.33 10.70 11.32
C SER A 36 -2.49 10.85 10.34
N THR A 37 -2.23 11.42 9.16
CA THR A 37 -3.23 11.51 8.09
C THR A 37 -3.24 10.22 7.27
N PRO A 38 -4.37 9.50 7.16
CA PRO A 38 -4.50 8.35 6.28
C PRO A 38 -4.78 8.79 4.84
N TYR A 39 -4.13 8.15 3.88
CA TYR A 39 -4.41 8.27 2.46
C TYR A 39 -4.84 6.92 1.91
N TYR A 40 -6.07 6.85 1.39
CA TYR A 40 -6.66 5.61 0.87
C TYR A 40 -6.59 5.54 -0.65
N GLU A 41 -6.64 4.31 -1.18
CA GLU A 41 -6.85 4.08 -2.59
C GLU A 41 -8.26 4.55 -2.99
N ASP A 42 -8.32 5.50 -3.92
CA ASP A 42 -9.58 6.06 -4.42
C ASP A 42 -9.95 5.41 -5.77
N VAL A 43 -10.52 4.21 -5.69
CA VAL A 43 -11.00 3.45 -6.87
C VAL A 43 -12.27 4.04 -7.49
N ASP A 44 -13.00 4.87 -6.75
CA ASP A 44 -14.18 5.59 -7.22
C ASP A 44 -13.84 6.92 -7.88
N ASN A 45 -12.55 7.30 -7.89
CA ASN A 45 -12.06 8.45 -8.64
C ASN A 45 -12.50 8.38 -10.10
N GLY A 46 -13.07 9.47 -10.61
CA GLY A 46 -13.62 9.52 -11.97
C GLY A 46 -12.61 9.16 -13.08
N LEU A 47 -11.31 9.34 -12.83
CA LEU A 47 -10.25 8.93 -13.76
C LEU A 47 -10.02 7.40 -13.76
N ILE A 48 -10.24 6.73 -12.65
CA ILE A 48 -9.90 5.30 -12.44
C ILE A 48 -11.11 4.40 -12.69
N LYS A 49 -12.29 4.74 -12.14
CA LYS A 49 -13.46 3.86 -12.05
C LYS A 49 -13.84 3.21 -13.36
N GLY A 50 -14.07 4.01 -14.40
CA GLY A 50 -14.48 3.48 -15.71
C GLY A 50 -13.40 2.61 -16.36
N MET A 51 -12.12 2.97 -16.21
CA MET A 51 -11.00 2.19 -16.74
C MET A 51 -10.83 0.87 -15.98
N LEU A 52 -11.07 0.85 -14.67
CA LEU A 52 -10.99 -0.36 -13.84
C LEU A 52 -12.10 -1.36 -14.22
N GLU A 53 -13.34 -0.89 -14.38
CA GLU A 53 -14.45 -1.71 -14.86
C GLU A 53 -14.16 -2.30 -16.25
N HIS A 54 -13.60 -1.47 -17.15
CA HIS A 54 -13.23 -1.91 -18.49
C HIS A 54 -12.08 -2.93 -18.46
N PHE A 55 -11.07 -2.76 -17.61
CA PHE A 55 -9.97 -3.70 -17.44
C PHE A 55 -10.47 -5.11 -17.06
N TYR A 56 -11.38 -5.20 -16.09
CA TYR A 56 -11.93 -6.48 -15.65
C TYR A 56 -12.87 -7.13 -16.68
N SER A 57 -13.57 -6.34 -17.48
CA SER A 57 -14.51 -6.85 -18.48
C SER A 57 -13.90 -7.10 -19.86
N ALA A 58 -12.71 -6.56 -20.14
CA ALA A 58 -12.08 -6.60 -21.45
C ALA A 58 -11.53 -7.99 -21.81
N GLY A 59 -11.68 -8.38 -23.08
CA GLY A 59 -10.92 -9.48 -23.67
C GLY A 59 -9.42 -9.15 -23.79
N ALA A 60 -8.60 -10.15 -24.13
CA ALA A 60 -7.14 -10.06 -24.07
C ALA A 60 -6.55 -8.84 -24.83
N GLU A 61 -6.98 -8.61 -26.07
CA GLU A 61 -6.47 -7.48 -26.88
C GLU A 61 -6.91 -6.12 -26.34
N SER A 62 -8.18 -5.98 -25.98
CA SER A 62 -8.69 -4.73 -25.39
C SER A 62 -8.05 -4.46 -24.03
N ARG A 63 -7.74 -5.50 -23.27
CA ARG A 63 -7.06 -5.40 -21.97
C ARG A 63 -5.68 -4.79 -22.10
N LYS A 64 -4.89 -5.15 -23.12
CA LYS A 64 -3.57 -4.54 -23.38
C LYS A 64 -3.66 -3.02 -23.55
N GLN A 65 -4.65 -2.55 -24.31
CA GLN A 65 -4.84 -1.13 -24.55
C GLN A 65 -5.26 -0.37 -23.28
N VAL A 66 -6.14 -0.97 -22.47
CA VAL A 66 -6.66 -0.35 -21.25
C VAL A 66 -5.64 -0.39 -20.12
N SER A 67 -4.85 -1.46 -20.01
CA SER A 67 -3.93 -1.69 -18.89
C SER A 67 -2.94 -0.55 -18.68
N ALA A 68 -2.25 -0.12 -19.73
CA ALA A 68 -1.27 0.95 -19.64
C ALA A 68 -1.89 2.27 -19.15
N MET A 69 -3.03 2.66 -19.74
CA MET A 69 -3.73 3.88 -19.35
C MET A 69 -4.28 3.81 -17.91
N LEU A 70 -4.79 2.65 -17.51
CA LEU A 70 -5.24 2.42 -16.14
C LEU A 70 -4.08 2.58 -15.15
N GLN A 71 -2.91 2.01 -15.45
CA GLN A 71 -1.72 2.14 -14.58
C GLN A 71 -1.23 3.59 -14.52
N VAL A 72 -1.26 4.34 -15.61
CA VAL A 72 -0.94 5.78 -15.62
C VAL A 72 -1.97 6.58 -14.80
N ALA A 73 -3.25 6.22 -14.86
CA ALA A 73 -4.29 6.86 -14.06
C ALA A 73 -4.05 6.63 -12.55
N PHE A 74 -3.78 5.40 -12.13
CA PHE A 74 -3.40 5.09 -10.75
C PHE A 74 -2.17 5.88 -10.32
N LEU A 75 -1.10 5.80 -11.09
CA LEU A 75 0.14 6.52 -10.83
C LEU A 75 -0.09 8.03 -10.63
N THR A 76 -0.92 8.64 -11.48
CA THR A 76 -1.26 10.06 -11.42
C THR A 76 -1.95 10.42 -10.10
N VAL A 77 -2.98 9.66 -9.71
CA VAL A 77 -3.75 9.90 -8.48
C VAL A 77 -2.86 9.71 -7.25
N ARG A 78 -2.06 8.66 -7.21
CA ARG A 78 -1.14 8.37 -6.08
C ARG A 78 -0.01 9.39 -5.97
N TYR A 79 0.51 9.85 -7.09
CA TYR A 79 1.49 10.94 -7.08
C TYR A 79 0.90 12.24 -6.51
N GLN A 80 -0.35 12.56 -6.84
CA GLN A 80 -1.05 13.71 -6.25
C GLN A 80 -1.24 13.55 -4.73
N GLN A 81 -1.59 12.35 -4.27
CA GLN A 81 -1.70 12.04 -2.85
C GLN A 81 -0.35 12.14 -2.14
N LEU A 82 0.71 11.58 -2.73
CA LEU A 82 2.05 11.64 -2.18
C LEU A 82 2.54 13.09 -2.02
N LYS A 83 2.30 13.94 -3.01
CA LYS A 83 2.64 15.37 -2.90
C LYS A 83 1.92 16.08 -1.75
N LYS A 84 0.69 15.69 -1.41
CA LYS A 84 -0.02 16.19 -0.24
C LYS A 84 0.58 15.62 1.04
N ALA A 85 0.81 14.31 1.09
CA ALA A 85 1.34 13.62 2.26
C ALA A 85 2.70 14.16 2.71
N ILE A 86 3.57 14.55 1.79
CA ILE A 86 4.93 15.04 2.10
C ILE A 86 4.92 16.38 2.83
N VAL A 87 3.91 17.22 2.60
CA VAL A 87 3.81 18.53 3.29
C VAL A 87 3.15 18.39 4.66
N GLU A 88 2.61 17.24 4.98
CA GLU A 88 2.04 16.93 6.28
C GLU A 88 3.10 16.38 7.23
N GLU A 89 2.89 16.50 8.53
CA GLU A 89 3.89 16.06 9.50
C GLU A 89 4.01 14.54 9.58
N ASN A 90 2.89 13.82 9.43
CA ASN A 90 2.85 12.36 9.44
C ASN A 90 1.76 11.86 8.49
N ALA A 91 2.07 10.85 7.69
CA ALA A 91 1.10 10.26 6.77
C ALA A 91 1.28 8.74 6.65
N VAL A 92 0.15 8.03 6.58
CA VAL A 92 0.08 6.60 6.29
C VAL A 92 -0.66 6.41 4.98
N LEU A 93 -0.01 5.81 3.98
CA LEU A 93 -0.57 5.66 2.65
C LEU A 93 -0.93 4.19 2.37
N ASP A 94 -2.22 3.94 2.13
CA ASP A 94 -2.73 2.71 1.53
C ASP A 94 -2.58 2.84 0.01
N SER A 95 -1.70 2.07 -0.55
CA SER A 95 -1.30 2.17 -1.96
C SER A 95 -0.39 3.40 -2.25
N ASN A 96 0.59 3.19 -3.09
CA ASN A 96 1.68 4.11 -3.32
C ASN A 96 2.39 3.78 -4.65
N LEU A 97 3.36 4.59 -5.04
CA LEU A 97 4.07 4.42 -6.32
C LEU A 97 4.82 3.08 -6.41
N VAL A 98 5.20 2.46 -5.28
CA VAL A 98 5.81 1.13 -5.26
C VAL A 98 4.78 0.05 -5.58
N SER A 99 3.57 0.14 -5.03
CA SER A 99 2.46 -0.76 -5.37
C SER A 99 2.11 -0.69 -6.86
N ASP A 100 2.11 0.52 -7.43
CA ASP A 100 1.88 0.74 -8.86
C ASP A 100 2.95 0.06 -9.71
N TYR A 101 4.21 0.20 -9.33
CA TYR A 101 5.31 -0.50 -9.99
C TYR A 101 5.13 -2.02 -9.98
N ILE A 102 4.77 -2.60 -8.82
CA ILE A 102 4.58 -4.05 -8.69
C ILE A 102 3.45 -4.53 -9.60
N LEU A 103 2.32 -3.81 -9.62
CA LEU A 103 1.15 -4.16 -10.43
C LEU A 103 1.41 -3.99 -11.92
N ALA A 104 2.01 -2.89 -12.36
CA ALA A 104 2.33 -2.66 -13.76
C ALA A 104 3.31 -3.71 -14.30
N ARG A 105 4.34 -4.06 -13.51
CA ARG A 105 5.27 -5.12 -13.84
C ARG A 105 4.57 -6.48 -13.97
N ASN A 106 3.68 -6.82 -13.05
CA ASN A 106 2.91 -8.06 -13.12
C ASN A 106 2.04 -8.13 -14.38
N ILE A 107 1.35 -7.05 -14.74
CA ILE A 107 0.53 -6.94 -15.95
C ILE A 107 1.40 -7.13 -17.20
N TYR A 108 2.58 -6.51 -17.25
CA TYR A 108 3.53 -6.69 -18.34
C TYR A 108 4.04 -8.14 -18.44
N GLU A 109 4.46 -8.75 -17.33
CA GLU A 109 4.95 -10.14 -17.28
C GLU A 109 3.85 -11.15 -17.69
N ARG A 110 2.59 -10.81 -17.53
CA ARG A 110 1.44 -11.59 -18.02
C ARG A 110 1.13 -11.38 -19.51
N GLY A 111 1.86 -10.49 -20.19
CA GLY A 111 1.60 -10.12 -21.59
C GLY A 111 0.33 -9.28 -21.77
N GLU A 112 -0.17 -8.66 -20.72
CA GLU A 112 -1.37 -7.80 -20.71
C GLU A 112 -1.02 -6.29 -20.83
N MET A 113 0.23 -5.98 -21.16
CA MET A 113 0.74 -4.64 -21.50
C MET A 113 1.87 -4.78 -22.50
N ASP A 114 1.91 -3.93 -23.50
CA ASP A 114 2.99 -3.95 -24.50
C ASP A 114 4.29 -3.37 -23.92
N GLU A 115 5.43 -3.81 -24.46
CA GLU A 115 6.76 -3.45 -23.97
C GLU A 115 7.00 -1.93 -24.01
N ASP A 116 6.64 -1.26 -25.09
CA ASP A 116 6.80 0.19 -25.22
C ASP A 116 5.97 0.93 -24.18
N ALA A 117 4.73 0.52 -23.95
CA ALA A 117 3.86 1.10 -22.95
C ALA A 117 4.40 0.88 -21.53
N TYR A 118 4.93 -0.31 -21.25
CA TYR A 118 5.58 -0.61 -19.98
C TYR A 118 6.82 0.26 -19.75
N ASN A 119 7.68 0.41 -20.75
CA ASN A 119 8.88 1.23 -20.66
C ASN A 119 8.57 2.70 -20.40
N VAL A 120 7.55 3.25 -21.10
CA VAL A 120 7.07 4.61 -20.84
C VAL A 120 6.53 4.74 -19.42
N TYR A 121 5.71 3.79 -18.98
CA TYR A 121 5.18 3.76 -17.62
C TYR A 121 6.30 3.73 -16.56
N MET A 122 7.29 2.87 -16.75
CA MET A 122 8.42 2.72 -15.82
C MET A 122 9.24 4.01 -15.70
N THR A 123 9.50 4.66 -16.84
CA THR A 123 10.18 5.95 -16.88
C THR A 123 9.39 7.01 -16.11
N LEU A 124 8.07 7.08 -16.35
CA LEU A 124 7.19 8.03 -15.68
C LEU A 124 7.12 7.77 -14.16
N ASN A 125 7.01 6.51 -13.73
CA ASN A 125 7.01 6.14 -12.30
C ASN A 125 8.32 6.56 -11.64
N GLN A 126 9.46 6.29 -12.28
CA GLN A 126 10.78 6.67 -11.76
C GLN A 126 10.96 8.18 -11.66
N GLU A 127 10.56 8.94 -12.69
CA GLU A 127 10.59 10.40 -12.67
C GLU A 127 9.70 10.97 -11.56
N MET A 128 8.50 10.43 -11.39
CA MET A 128 7.61 10.87 -10.31
C MET A 128 8.18 10.58 -8.92
N GLN A 129 8.81 9.42 -8.70
CA GLN A 129 9.47 9.13 -7.43
C GLN A 129 10.66 10.07 -7.17
N SER A 130 11.47 10.33 -8.19
CA SER A 130 12.69 11.16 -8.07
C SER A 130 12.39 12.65 -7.88
N ASN A 131 11.26 13.13 -8.40
CA ASN A 131 10.88 14.54 -8.41
C ASN A 131 9.88 14.93 -7.31
N VAL A 132 9.73 14.10 -6.28
CA VAL A 132 8.94 14.48 -5.13
C VAL A 132 9.79 15.34 -4.19
N ASN A 133 9.56 16.63 -4.23
CA ASN A 133 10.26 17.61 -3.39
C ASN A 133 9.58 17.73 -2.04
N GLY A 134 10.26 17.37 -1.00
CA GLY A 134 9.83 17.53 0.39
C GLY A 134 10.86 16.92 1.33
N SER A 135 11.28 17.64 2.34
CA SER A 135 12.16 17.09 3.36
C SER A 135 11.34 16.41 4.44
N PRO A 136 11.66 15.18 4.83
CA PRO A 136 12.86 14.40 4.52
C PRO A 136 12.71 13.37 3.38
N PHE A 137 11.68 13.44 2.55
CA PHE A 137 11.39 12.43 1.53
C PHE A 137 12.46 12.44 0.42
N ASN A 138 13.03 11.28 0.13
CA ASN A 138 14.08 11.04 -0.86
C ASN A 138 13.69 10.01 -1.93
N GLY A 139 12.39 9.89 -2.22
CA GLY A 139 11.83 8.91 -3.14
C GLY A 139 11.31 7.63 -2.47
N PHE A 140 11.66 7.39 -1.19
CA PHE A 140 11.23 6.22 -0.42
C PHE A 140 10.62 6.62 0.92
N PRO A 141 9.67 5.81 1.45
CA PRO A 141 9.07 6.05 2.75
C PRO A 141 10.08 5.80 3.90
N ASP A 142 9.78 6.32 5.07
CA ASP A 142 10.55 6.04 6.28
C ASP A 142 10.37 4.59 6.75
N LEU A 143 9.20 4.02 6.47
CA LEU A 143 8.86 2.63 6.79
C LEU A 143 7.87 2.07 5.78
N VAL A 144 8.09 0.83 5.39
CA VAL A 144 7.11 0.02 4.68
C VAL A 144 6.52 -1.02 5.64
N VAL A 145 5.21 -1.11 5.70
CA VAL A 145 4.49 -2.21 6.35
C VAL A 145 3.97 -3.13 5.25
N TYR A 146 4.60 -4.30 5.11
CA TYR A 146 4.21 -5.30 4.13
C TYR A 146 3.26 -6.32 4.76
N ILE A 147 2.04 -6.40 4.24
CA ILE A 147 1.05 -7.40 4.64
C ILE A 147 1.18 -8.60 3.71
N ASP A 148 1.68 -9.70 4.25
CA ASP A 148 1.82 -10.98 3.55
C ASP A 148 0.60 -11.85 3.82
N ILE A 149 -0.09 -12.25 2.75
CA ILE A 149 -1.27 -13.10 2.79
C ILE A 149 -1.07 -14.30 1.85
N ASP A 150 -1.56 -15.46 2.24
CA ASP A 150 -1.52 -16.65 1.39
C ASP A 150 -2.49 -16.52 0.22
N GLU A 151 -2.17 -17.18 -0.91
CA GLU A 151 -2.93 -17.08 -2.16
C GLU A 151 -4.41 -17.48 -1.96
N GLU A 152 -4.68 -18.56 -1.24
CA GLU A 152 -6.04 -19.01 -0.97
C GLU A 152 -6.80 -18.08 -0.01
N ALA A 153 -6.13 -17.62 1.06
CA ALA A 153 -6.71 -16.67 2.00
C ALA A 153 -7.00 -15.31 1.32
N GLU A 154 -6.21 -14.91 0.32
CA GLU A 154 -6.47 -13.74 -0.51
C GLU A 154 -7.75 -13.91 -1.32
N ILE A 155 -7.95 -15.06 -1.99
CA ILE A 155 -9.17 -15.35 -2.74
C ILE A 155 -10.41 -15.30 -1.83
N ASP A 156 -10.34 -15.92 -0.67
CA ASP A 156 -11.42 -15.88 0.32
C ASP A 156 -11.74 -14.45 0.76
N SER A 157 -10.72 -13.65 1.00
CA SER A 157 -10.86 -12.25 1.39
C SER A 157 -11.47 -11.39 0.27
N ILE A 158 -11.09 -11.63 -1.00
CA ILE A 158 -11.66 -10.97 -2.17
C ILE A 158 -13.15 -11.31 -2.30
N GLN A 159 -13.50 -12.58 -2.17
CA GLN A 159 -14.91 -13.03 -2.24
C GLN A 159 -15.75 -12.43 -1.10
N SER A 160 -15.20 -12.40 0.12
CA SER A 160 -15.87 -11.82 1.29
C SER A 160 -16.13 -10.31 1.13
N ARG A 161 -15.24 -9.58 0.44
CA ARG A 161 -15.43 -8.15 0.10
C ARG A 161 -16.61 -7.91 -0.85
N GLY A 162 -16.96 -8.88 -1.69
CA GLY A 162 -18.19 -8.92 -2.48
C GLY A 162 -18.27 -7.94 -3.66
N ARG A 163 -17.15 -7.45 -4.20
CA ARG A 163 -17.15 -6.62 -5.42
C ARG A 163 -17.51 -7.46 -6.64
N LYS A 164 -18.59 -7.09 -7.34
CA LYS A 164 -19.14 -7.87 -8.48
C LYS A 164 -18.12 -8.14 -9.60
N MET A 165 -17.22 -7.18 -9.88
CA MET A 165 -16.19 -7.31 -10.91
C MET A 165 -15.04 -8.23 -10.53
N GLU A 166 -14.91 -8.59 -9.25
CA GLU A 166 -13.85 -9.43 -8.69
C GLU A 166 -14.33 -10.85 -8.36
N ASP A 167 -15.56 -11.20 -8.71
CA ASP A 167 -16.18 -12.49 -8.37
C ASP A 167 -15.58 -13.64 -9.19
N VAL A 168 -14.63 -14.38 -8.61
CA VAL A 168 -13.96 -15.53 -9.26
C VAL A 168 -14.90 -16.67 -9.62
N ARG A 169 -16.11 -16.75 -9.01
CA ARG A 169 -17.11 -17.75 -9.37
C ARG A 169 -17.73 -17.45 -10.74
N LYS A 170 -17.72 -16.19 -11.16
CA LYS A 170 -18.18 -15.74 -12.47
C LYS A 170 -17.10 -15.76 -13.52
N ASP A 171 -15.87 -15.44 -13.13
CA ASP A 171 -14.70 -15.50 -14.00
C ASP A 171 -13.54 -16.21 -13.30
N PRO A 172 -13.41 -17.53 -13.47
CA PRO A 172 -12.31 -18.31 -12.86
C PRO A 172 -10.90 -17.87 -13.30
N LYS A 173 -10.76 -17.15 -14.43
CA LYS A 173 -9.46 -16.61 -14.88
C LYS A 173 -8.92 -15.55 -13.93
N LEU A 174 -9.78 -14.94 -13.12
CA LEU A 174 -9.37 -13.99 -12.10
C LEU A 174 -8.53 -14.64 -11.00
N VAL A 175 -8.69 -15.95 -10.74
CA VAL A 175 -7.85 -16.69 -9.77
C VAL A 175 -6.38 -16.61 -10.19
N ASP A 176 -6.06 -16.93 -11.44
CA ASP A 176 -4.70 -16.87 -11.96
C ASP A 176 -4.12 -15.45 -11.90
N TYR A 177 -4.96 -14.43 -12.14
CA TYR A 177 -4.57 -13.03 -12.00
C TYR A 177 -4.22 -12.70 -10.54
N TYR A 178 -5.07 -13.01 -9.59
CA TYR A 178 -4.83 -12.73 -8.17
C TYR A 178 -3.61 -13.47 -7.63
N HIS A 179 -3.46 -14.75 -7.94
CA HIS A 179 -2.25 -15.51 -7.59
C HIS A 179 -0.98 -14.87 -8.20
N SER A 180 -1.04 -14.37 -9.44
CA SER A 180 0.10 -13.69 -10.06
C SER A 180 0.45 -12.38 -9.32
N VAL A 181 -0.56 -11.61 -8.90
CA VAL A 181 -0.39 -10.39 -8.10
C VAL A 181 0.23 -10.72 -6.74
N ASN A 182 -0.30 -11.72 -6.03
CA ASN A 182 0.23 -12.18 -4.75
C ASN A 182 1.72 -12.52 -4.86
N ARG A 183 2.07 -13.36 -5.84
CA ARG A 183 3.47 -13.74 -6.11
C ARG A 183 4.35 -12.55 -6.48
N ALA A 184 3.81 -11.55 -7.17
CA ALA A 184 4.55 -10.33 -7.50
C ALA A 184 4.93 -9.54 -6.24
N TYR A 185 4.02 -9.39 -5.27
CA TYR A 185 4.32 -8.77 -3.98
C TYR A 185 5.34 -9.57 -3.16
N LYS A 186 5.25 -10.91 -3.13
CA LYS A 186 6.24 -11.77 -2.47
C LYS A 186 7.63 -11.65 -3.11
N ARG A 187 7.70 -11.64 -4.45
CA ARG A 187 8.97 -11.41 -5.17
C ARG A 187 9.55 -10.02 -4.88
N TRP A 188 8.70 -9.00 -4.86
CA TRP A 188 9.12 -7.64 -4.52
C TRP A 188 9.72 -7.60 -3.10
N TYR A 189 9.03 -8.16 -2.12
CA TYR A 189 9.50 -8.18 -0.73
C TYR A 189 10.88 -8.84 -0.60
N ASN A 190 11.10 -9.95 -1.28
CA ASN A 190 12.38 -10.67 -1.24
C ASN A 190 13.55 -9.91 -1.87
N GLY A 191 13.30 -8.94 -2.73
CA GLY A 191 14.32 -8.14 -3.42
C GLY A 191 14.36 -6.67 -3.00
N PHE A 192 13.48 -6.23 -2.09
CA PHE A 192 13.38 -4.84 -1.70
C PHE A 192 14.32 -4.50 -0.54
N TYR A 193 15.10 -3.43 -0.68
CA TYR A 193 16.07 -2.96 0.32
C TYR A 193 16.20 -1.43 0.39
N GLN A 194 15.35 -0.68 -0.30
CA GLN A 194 15.45 0.79 -0.39
C GLN A 194 14.88 1.52 0.84
N ALA A 195 14.06 0.84 1.64
CA ALA A 195 13.54 1.36 2.91
C ALA A 195 13.39 0.22 3.94
N PRO A 196 13.35 0.54 5.23
CA PRO A 196 13.03 -0.43 6.28
C PRO A 196 11.65 -1.06 6.05
N VAL A 197 11.53 -2.36 6.31
CA VAL A 197 10.26 -3.11 6.16
C VAL A 197 9.89 -3.81 7.46
N VAL A 198 8.61 -3.75 7.83
CA VAL A 198 7.97 -4.65 8.79
C VAL A 198 7.03 -5.56 8.01
N ARG A 199 7.25 -6.88 8.07
CA ARG A 199 6.35 -7.88 7.50
C ARG A 199 5.32 -8.30 8.52
N ILE A 200 4.05 -8.25 8.15
CA ILE A 200 2.90 -8.73 8.92
C ILE A 200 2.33 -9.96 8.22
N ASP A 201 2.42 -11.10 8.86
CA ASP A 201 1.91 -12.37 8.38
C ASP A 201 0.42 -12.51 8.73
N ARG A 202 -0.44 -12.48 7.72
CA ARG A 202 -1.90 -12.59 7.89
C ARG A 202 -2.37 -13.93 8.43
N SER A 203 -1.56 -14.99 8.29
CA SER A 203 -1.86 -16.30 8.88
C SER A 203 -1.70 -16.32 10.40
N GLN A 204 -0.87 -15.42 10.93
CA GLN A 204 -0.58 -15.32 12.36
C GLN A 204 -1.41 -14.23 13.06
N TYR A 205 -1.81 -13.18 12.33
CA TYR A 205 -2.44 -12.00 12.93
C TYR A 205 -3.72 -11.59 12.18
N ASP A 206 -4.87 -11.77 12.81
CA ASP A 206 -6.14 -11.18 12.36
C ASP A 206 -6.35 -9.79 12.97
N PHE A 207 -5.51 -8.84 12.58
CA PHE A 207 -5.56 -7.47 13.09
C PHE A 207 -6.85 -6.71 12.74
N VAL A 208 -7.68 -7.24 11.84
CA VAL A 208 -8.96 -6.64 11.47
C VAL A 208 -10.03 -6.99 12.52
N ASN A 209 -10.16 -8.25 12.88
CA ASN A 209 -11.26 -8.74 13.73
C ASN A 209 -10.81 -9.10 15.16
N ASN A 210 -9.50 -9.32 15.40
CA ASN A 210 -8.96 -9.68 16.69
C ASN A 210 -8.17 -8.50 17.29
N LEU A 211 -8.64 -7.97 18.43
CA LEU A 211 -8.04 -6.82 19.10
C LEU A 211 -6.63 -7.13 19.65
N SER A 212 -6.39 -8.33 20.15
CA SER A 212 -5.07 -8.75 20.65
C SER A 212 -4.04 -8.80 19.53
N ASP A 213 -4.40 -9.37 18.38
CA ASP A 213 -3.54 -9.42 17.20
C ASP A 213 -3.28 -8.02 16.65
N ARG A 214 -4.31 -7.17 16.64
CA ARG A 214 -4.20 -5.75 16.27
C ARG A 214 -3.17 -5.03 17.12
N ASN A 215 -3.27 -5.14 18.43
CA ASN A 215 -2.35 -4.51 19.36
C ASN A 215 -0.92 -5.05 19.18
N THR A 216 -0.77 -6.33 18.90
CA THR A 216 0.53 -6.94 18.61
C THR A 216 1.13 -6.35 17.32
N VAL A 217 0.36 -6.26 16.26
CA VAL A 217 0.81 -5.68 14.97
C VAL A 217 1.18 -4.21 15.14
N LEU A 218 0.37 -3.42 15.83
CA LEU A 218 0.68 -2.01 16.10
C LEU A 218 1.97 -1.86 16.91
N ASN A 219 2.14 -2.66 17.98
CA ASN A 219 3.38 -2.65 18.76
C ASN A 219 4.62 -2.97 17.91
N MET A 220 4.54 -3.93 16.98
CA MET A 220 5.65 -4.26 16.06
C MET A 220 6.01 -3.08 15.16
N ILE A 221 5.02 -2.40 14.60
CA ILE A 221 5.23 -1.26 13.70
C ILE A 221 5.81 -0.07 14.46
N GLU A 222 5.23 0.26 15.59
CA GLU A 222 5.64 1.41 16.42
C GLU A 222 7.02 1.20 17.05
N GLN A 223 7.33 0.00 17.53
CA GLN A 223 8.68 -0.32 17.99
C GLN A 223 9.70 -0.13 16.85
N LYS A 224 9.35 -0.52 15.63
CA LYS A 224 10.22 -0.26 14.48
C LYS A 224 10.41 1.23 14.21
N LEU A 225 9.39 2.05 14.39
CA LEU A 225 9.51 3.51 14.29
C LEU A 225 10.41 4.08 15.41
N VAL A 226 10.37 3.50 16.62
CA VAL A 226 11.30 3.87 17.70
C VAL A 226 12.73 3.52 17.30
N ASP A 227 12.98 2.33 16.80
CA ASP A 227 14.31 1.87 16.37
C ASP A 227 14.89 2.76 15.25
N LEU A 228 14.01 3.30 14.39
CA LEU A 228 14.36 4.23 13.32
C LEU A 228 14.48 5.69 13.78
N GLY A 229 14.22 5.97 15.06
CA GLY A 229 14.20 7.33 15.60
C GLY A 229 13.08 8.21 15.07
N LYS A 230 11.99 7.61 14.55
CA LYS A 230 10.79 8.28 14.02
C LYS A 230 9.67 8.39 15.05
N LEU A 231 9.79 7.70 16.14
CA LEU A 231 8.96 7.77 17.35
C LEU A 231 9.90 7.72 18.57
N THR A 232 9.58 8.43 19.62
CA THR A 232 10.33 8.32 20.87
C THR A 232 9.77 7.17 21.70
N GLN A 233 10.59 6.57 22.58
CA GLN A 233 10.12 5.53 23.50
C GLN A 233 8.96 6.04 24.37
N ASP A 234 9.05 7.26 24.87
CA ASP A 234 8.00 7.94 25.65
C ASP A 234 6.65 8.06 24.90
N GLU A 235 6.70 8.35 23.61
CA GLU A 235 5.50 8.43 22.76
C GLU A 235 4.91 7.05 22.54
N PHE A 236 5.73 6.06 22.23
CA PHE A 236 5.32 4.66 22.09
C PHE A 236 4.64 4.15 23.37
N ASP A 237 5.27 4.35 24.54
CA ASP A 237 4.73 3.90 25.82
C ASP A 237 3.37 4.57 26.13
N LYS A 238 3.20 5.84 25.76
CA LYS A 238 1.91 6.56 25.92
C LYS A 238 0.83 6.03 24.98
N ILE A 239 1.16 5.77 23.72
CA ILE A 239 0.24 5.21 22.72
C ILE A 239 -0.22 3.83 23.19
N LYS A 240 0.72 2.97 23.56
CA LYS A 240 0.45 1.62 24.08
C LYS A 240 -0.44 1.65 25.33
N ALA A 241 -0.10 2.50 26.31
CA ALA A 241 -0.89 2.62 27.53
C ALA A 241 -2.32 3.17 27.31
N LYS A 242 -2.53 3.94 26.25
CA LYS A 242 -3.86 4.37 25.84
C LYS A 242 -4.65 3.20 25.23
N ARG A 243 -4.05 2.44 24.34
CA ARG A 243 -4.64 1.24 23.73
C ARG A 243 -5.06 0.19 24.76
N ASP A 244 -4.19 -0.06 25.75
CA ASP A 244 -4.45 -1.05 26.80
C ASP A 244 -5.63 -0.68 27.71
N LYS A 245 -6.07 0.58 27.69
CA LYS A 245 -7.24 1.06 28.45
C LYS A 245 -8.55 0.99 27.63
N GLU A 246 -8.47 0.85 26.31
CA GLU A 246 -9.63 0.72 25.43
C GLU A 246 -10.08 -0.76 25.28
N VAL A 247 -9.37 -1.70 25.91
CA VAL A 247 -9.67 -3.13 26.05
C VAL A 247 -10.44 -3.37 27.36
#